data_ee8c22ffef1df8c58bff5a28e4abc053
#
_entry.id   ee8c22ffef1df8c58bff5a28e4abc053
#
_cell.length_a   1.000
_cell.length_b   1.000
_cell.length_c   1.000
_cell.angle_alpha   90.00
_cell.angle_beta   90.00
_cell.angle_gamma   90.00
#
_symmetry.space_group_name_H-M   'P 1'
#
loop_
_entity.id
_entity.type
_entity.pdbx_description
1 polymer ?
#
loop_
_entity_poly.entity_id
_entity_poly.type
_entity_poly.pdbx_seq_one_letter_code
_entity_poly.pdbx_strand_id
1 'polypeptide(L)'
;MNNIIESKNQEMVQNITEQIDSLNSFAKWSDKNLQESRREETYKKIVNLRRQLKRLRNSLESNPAIAAFGESQKGKSYVISSLLARKGQQFMVVDPKTGKQYNFVEEFNPISRDVEATGVATRFTASYQIIDDSFPVLVKVLSIADMV
;
A
#
# COMPACT_ATOMS: atom_id res chain seq x y z
N MET A 1 24.05 9.74 -6.99
CA MET A 1 22.75 10.10 -7.61
C MET A 1 21.57 9.72 -6.71
N ASN A 2 21.55 8.53 -6.07
CA ASN A 2 20.47 8.11 -5.17
C ASN A 2 20.23 9.05 -3.98
N ASN A 3 21.28 9.53 -3.32
CA ASN A 3 21.16 10.41 -2.13
C ASN A 3 20.43 11.74 -2.42
N ILE A 4 20.56 12.28 -3.64
CA ILE A 4 19.90 13.54 -4.01
C ILE A 4 18.40 13.32 -4.22
N ILE A 5 18.03 12.17 -4.82
CA ILE A 5 16.62 11.80 -5.05
C ILE A 5 15.93 11.52 -3.71
N GLU A 6 16.59 10.78 -2.82
CA GLU A 6 16.07 10.50 -1.47
C GLU A 6 15.87 11.78 -0.65
N SER A 7 16.84 12.69 -0.68
CA SER A 7 16.74 13.99 -0.01
C SER A 7 15.56 14.83 -0.52
N LYS A 8 15.37 14.90 -1.84
CA LYS A 8 14.24 15.61 -2.45
C LYS A 8 12.90 14.95 -2.12
N ASN A 9 12.83 13.62 -2.12
CA ASN A 9 11.61 12.92 -1.73
C ASN A 9 11.25 13.19 -0.26
N GLN A 10 12.21 13.21 0.64
CA GLN A 10 11.99 13.53 2.06
C GLN A 10 11.47 14.96 2.23
N GLU A 11 12.07 15.93 1.54
CA GLU A 11 11.60 17.32 1.54
C GLU A 11 10.15 17.43 1.03
N MET A 12 9.81 16.73 -0.06
CA MET A 12 8.45 16.70 -0.59
C MET A 12 7.46 16.05 0.39
N VAL A 13 7.84 14.96 1.03
CA VAL A 13 7.02 14.29 2.06
C VAL A 13 6.74 15.21 3.23
N GLN A 14 7.74 15.95 3.69
CA GLN A 14 7.58 16.94 4.76
C GLN A 14 6.61 18.06 4.34
N ASN A 15 6.83 18.65 3.17
CA ASN A 15 5.97 19.72 2.63
C ASN A 15 4.50 19.24 2.50
N ILE A 16 4.27 18.02 2.02
CA ILE A 16 2.92 17.45 1.92
C ILE A 16 2.30 17.25 3.31
N THR A 17 3.09 16.84 4.29
CA THR A 17 2.61 16.65 5.66
C THR A 17 2.17 17.98 6.27
N GLU A 18 2.94 19.05 6.10
CA GLU A 18 2.60 20.40 6.55
C GLU A 18 1.31 20.93 5.87
N GLN A 19 1.11 20.63 4.58
CA GLN A 19 -0.12 20.97 3.88
C GLN A 19 -1.33 20.21 4.42
N ILE A 20 -1.18 18.93 4.75
CA ILE A 20 -2.25 18.14 5.39
C ILE A 20 -2.62 18.74 6.75
N ASP A 21 -1.65 19.17 7.55
CA ASP A 21 -1.89 19.79 8.86
C ASP A 21 -2.55 21.16 8.73
N SER A 22 -2.18 21.93 7.71
CA SER A 22 -2.85 23.18 7.36
C SER A 22 -4.32 22.96 6.97
N LEU A 23 -4.61 21.96 6.18
CA LEU A 23 -5.99 21.57 5.84
C LEU A 23 -6.78 21.11 7.06
N ASN A 24 -6.15 20.38 8.01
CA ASN A 24 -6.77 20.00 9.27
C ASN A 24 -7.14 21.22 10.12
N SER A 25 -6.25 22.20 10.17
CA SER A 25 -6.47 23.47 10.88
C SER A 25 -7.57 24.28 10.24
N PHE A 26 -7.57 24.35 8.91
CA PHE A 26 -8.62 25.02 8.14
C PHE A 26 -9.99 24.34 8.30
N ALA A 27 -10.04 23.01 8.36
CA ALA A 27 -11.27 22.27 8.64
C ALA A 27 -11.87 22.67 10.00
N LYS A 28 -11.04 22.73 11.05
CA LYS A 28 -11.47 23.17 12.39
C LYS A 28 -11.96 24.62 12.40
N TRP A 29 -11.29 25.49 11.65
CA TRP A 29 -11.72 26.89 11.51
C TRP A 29 -13.02 27.01 10.74
N SER A 30 -13.18 26.29 9.63
CA SER A 30 -14.39 26.31 8.80
C SER A 30 -15.62 25.84 9.56
N ASP A 31 -15.45 24.82 10.41
CA ASP A 31 -16.52 24.28 11.25
C ASP A 31 -17.07 25.32 12.25
N LYS A 32 -16.20 26.20 12.75
CA LYS A 32 -16.56 27.23 13.72
C LYS A 32 -17.09 28.53 13.08
N ASN A 33 -16.64 28.86 11.87
CA ASN A 33 -16.81 30.22 11.30
C ASN A 33 -17.66 30.27 10.05
N LEU A 34 -17.92 29.13 9.37
CA LEU A 34 -18.73 29.11 8.17
C LEU A 34 -20.20 28.79 8.47
N GLN A 35 -21.08 29.35 7.67
CA GLN A 35 -22.50 28.99 7.64
C GLN A 35 -22.68 27.55 7.17
N GLU A 36 -23.70 26.87 7.64
CA GLU A 36 -23.94 25.45 7.43
C GLU A 36 -23.91 25.03 5.96
N SER A 37 -24.55 25.81 5.08
CA SER A 37 -24.58 25.57 3.62
C SER A 37 -23.17 25.54 2.97
N ARG A 38 -22.28 26.44 3.43
CA ARG A 38 -20.87 26.49 2.93
C ARG A 38 -19.95 25.51 3.62
N ARG A 39 -20.27 25.12 4.84
CA ARG A 39 -19.49 24.21 5.66
C ARG A 39 -19.40 22.82 5.00
N GLU A 40 -20.52 22.28 4.55
CA GLU A 40 -20.57 20.95 3.93
C GLU A 40 -19.76 20.91 2.62
N GLU A 41 -19.92 21.89 1.75
CA GLU A 41 -19.15 21.96 0.50
C GLU A 41 -17.64 22.11 0.77
N THR A 42 -17.28 22.97 1.73
CA THR A 42 -15.88 23.18 2.12
C THR A 42 -15.30 21.91 2.71
N TYR A 43 -16.03 21.21 3.56
CA TYR A 43 -15.60 19.95 4.16
C TYR A 43 -15.34 18.88 3.08
N LYS A 44 -16.23 18.72 2.10
CA LYS A 44 -16.03 17.77 0.98
C LYS A 44 -14.75 18.09 0.19
N LYS A 45 -14.48 19.37 -0.07
CA LYS A 45 -13.24 19.81 -0.75
C LYS A 45 -12.00 19.48 0.08
N ILE A 46 -12.02 19.77 1.37
CA ILE A 46 -10.91 19.48 2.29
C ILE A 46 -10.63 17.96 2.34
N VAL A 47 -11.65 17.14 2.50
CA VAL A 47 -11.51 15.67 2.53
C VAL A 47 -10.88 15.16 1.23
N ASN A 48 -11.35 15.65 0.09
CA ASN A 48 -10.81 15.24 -1.20
C ASN A 48 -9.33 15.65 -1.38
N LEU A 49 -8.98 16.89 -1.05
CA LEU A 49 -7.58 17.37 -1.09
C LEU A 49 -6.68 16.57 -0.15
N ARG A 50 -7.11 16.32 1.08
CA ARG A 50 -6.36 15.49 2.04
C ARG A 50 -6.12 14.08 1.52
N ARG A 51 -7.13 13.47 0.88
CA ARG A 51 -7.01 12.15 0.26
C ARG A 51 -5.95 12.16 -0.84
N GLN A 52 -5.97 13.16 -1.72
CA GLN A 52 -4.99 13.29 -2.79
C GLN A 52 -3.57 13.47 -2.23
N LEU A 53 -3.40 14.36 -1.24
CA LEU A 53 -2.09 14.58 -0.60
C LEU A 53 -1.58 13.32 0.12
N LYS A 54 -2.43 12.60 0.83
CA LYS A 54 -2.05 11.32 1.46
C LYS A 54 -1.62 10.27 0.43
N ARG A 55 -2.33 10.17 -0.70
CA ARG A 55 -1.94 9.24 -1.78
C ARG A 55 -0.59 9.61 -2.37
N LEU A 56 -0.36 10.91 -2.61
CA LEU A 56 0.92 11.40 -3.11
C LEU A 56 2.05 11.12 -2.11
N ARG A 57 1.87 11.41 -0.83
CA ARG A 57 2.83 11.09 0.22
C ARG A 57 3.17 9.60 0.25
N ASN A 58 2.16 8.74 0.30
CA ASN A 58 2.36 7.29 0.29
C ASN A 58 3.11 6.81 -0.96
N SER A 59 2.88 7.44 -2.10
CA SER A 59 3.60 7.14 -3.34
C SER A 59 5.08 7.50 -3.26
N LEU A 60 5.42 8.64 -2.66
CA LEU A 60 6.80 9.10 -2.46
C LEU A 60 7.55 8.24 -1.43
N GLU A 61 6.86 7.80 -0.39
CA GLU A 61 7.41 6.92 0.65
C GLU A 61 7.54 5.46 0.18
N SER A 62 6.85 5.10 -0.89
CA SER A 62 6.84 3.73 -1.42
C SER A 62 7.97 3.51 -2.41
N ASN A 63 8.67 2.40 -2.27
CA ASN A 63 9.62 1.96 -3.28
C ASN A 63 8.89 1.67 -4.61
N PRO A 64 9.56 1.90 -5.77
CA PRO A 64 9.02 1.52 -7.06
C PRO A 64 8.58 0.06 -7.07
N ALA A 65 7.44 -0.22 -7.67
CA ALA A 65 6.89 -1.56 -7.76
C ALA A 65 6.37 -1.86 -9.18
N ILE A 66 6.52 -3.11 -9.59
CA ILE A 66 5.89 -3.61 -10.79
C ILE A 66 4.57 -4.28 -10.38
N ALA A 67 3.48 -3.94 -11.06
CA ALA A 67 2.17 -4.52 -10.79
C ALA A 67 1.70 -5.38 -11.96
N ALA A 68 1.17 -6.56 -11.66
CA ALA A 68 0.51 -7.43 -12.61
C ALA A 68 -1.01 -7.25 -12.48
N PHE A 69 -1.65 -6.78 -13.55
CA PHE A 69 -3.11 -6.65 -13.66
C PHE A 69 -3.68 -7.65 -14.65
N GLY A 70 -4.92 -8.01 -14.50
CA GLY A 70 -5.64 -8.88 -15.40
C GLY A 70 -6.77 -9.61 -14.69
N GLU A 71 -7.57 -10.34 -15.47
CA GLU A 71 -8.67 -11.15 -14.96
C GLU A 71 -8.20 -12.16 -13.92
N SER A 72 -9.12 -12.56 -13.04
CA SER A 72 -8.88 -13.63 -12.08
C SER A 72 -8.50 -14.93 -12.80
N GLN A 73 -7.68 -15.76 -12.16
CA GLN A 73 -7.23 -17.07 -12.63
C GLN A 73 -6.45 -17.10 -13.99
N LYS A 74 -6.02 -15.96 -14.51
CA LYS A 74 -5.25 -15.88 -15.78
C LYS A 74 -3.72 -16.00 -15.58
N GLY A 75 -3.27 -16.61 -14.49
CA GLY A 75 -1.86 -16.94 -14.28
C GLY A 75 -0.97 -15.81 -13.75
N LYS A 76 -1.53 -14.67 -13.26
CA LYS A 76 -0.74 -13.56 -12.69
C LYS A 76 0.23 -14.03 -11.61
N SER A 77 -0.26 -14.79 -10.66
CA SER A 77 0.56 -15.32 -9.54
C SER A 77 1.62 -16.31 -10.00
N TYR A 78 1.30 -17.08 -11.04
CA TYR A 78 2.27 -17.98 -11.65
C TYR A 78 3.42 -17.20 -12.32
N VAL A 79 3.11 -16.14 -13.05
CA VAL A 79 4.13 -15.28 -13.66
C VAL A 79 5.02 -14.65 -12.60
N ILE A 80 4.44 -14.08 -11.55
CA ILE A 80 5.20 -13.49 -10.43
C ILE A 80 6.06 -14.55 -9.74
N SER A 81 5.48 -15.71 -9.44
CA SER A 81 6.20 -16.84 -8.84
C SER A 81 7.40 -17.26 -9.72
N SER A 82 7.21 -17.35 -11.03
CA SER A 82 8.28 -17.72 -11.98
C SER A 82 9.39 -16.66 -12.07
N LEU A 83 9.05 -15.38 -11.94
CA LEU A 83 10.03 -14.28 -11.94
C LEU A 83 10.87 -14.24 -10.66
N LEU A 84 10.27 -14.59 -9.52
CA LEU A 84 10.93 -14.55 -8.21
C LEU A 84 11.63 -15.86 -7.85
N ALA A 85 11.21 -16.96 -8.46
CA ALA A 85 11.83 -18.27 -8.23
C ALA A 85 13.22 -18.38 -8.89
N ARG A 86 14.06 -19.22 -8.34
CA ARG A 86 15.28 -19.66 -9.03
C ARG A 86 14.89 -20.54 -10.22
N LYS A 87 15.72 -20.51 -11.27
CA LYS A 87 15.49 -21.29 -12.49
C LYS A 87 15.18 -22.76 -12.18
N GLY A 88 14.00 -23.20 -12.64
CA GLY A 88 13.56 -24.59 -12.46
C GLY A 88 13.01 -24.94 -11.06
N GLN A 89 12.79 -23.95 -10.18
CA GLN A 89 12.21 -24.14 -8.85
C GLN A 89 10.90 -23.40 -8.71
N GLN A 90 10.11 -23.77 -7.70
CA GLN A 90 8.93 -23.02 -7.27
C GLN A 90 9.35 -21.88 -6.33
N PHE A 91 8.57 -20.80 -6.31
CA PHE A 91 8.80 -19.70 -5.37
C PHE A 91 8.31 -20.11 -3.98
N MET A 92 9.28 -20.27 -3.06
CA MET A 92 9.04 -20.68 -1.69
C MET A 92 9.15 -19.49 -0.75
N VAL A 93 8.19 -19.34 0.14
CA VAL A 93 8.22 -18.41 1.28
C VAL A 93 8.77 -19.17 2.48
N VAL A 94 9.79 -18.64 3.11
CA VAL A 94 10.44 -19.26 4.28
C VAL A 94 10.01 -18.51 5.52
N ASP A 95 9.48 -19.23 6.51
CA ASP A 95 9.27 -18.69 7.85
C ASP A 95 10.64 -18.50 8.52
N PRO A 96 11.01 -17.26 8.87
CA PRO A 96 12.34 -16.98 9.42
C PRO A 96 12.57 -17.62 10.79
N LYS A 97 11.50 -17.91 11.54
CA LYS A 97 11.57 -18.46 12.90
C LYS A 97 11.72 -19.99 12.91
N THR A 98 10.96 -20.66 12.07
CA THR A 98 10.91 -22.13 12.05
C THR A 98 11.75 -22.74 10.93
N GLY A 99 12.15 -21.95 9.93
CA GLY A 99 12.78 -22.42 8.69
C GLY A 99 11.84 -23.20 7.77
N LYS A 100 10.56 -23.31 8.12
CA LYS A 100 9.57 -24.01 7.31
C LYS A 100 9.33 -23.28 6.00
N GLN A 101 9.26 -24.05 4.92
CA GLN A 101 9.04 -23.53 3.59
C GLN A 101 7.61 -23.79 3.15
N TYR A 102 7.01 -22.77 2.51
CA TYR A 102 5.65 -22.80 1.98
C TYR A 102 5.68 -22.46 0.51
N ASN A 103 4.94 -23.19 -0.31
CA ASN A 103 4.76 -22.84 -1.70
C ASN A 103 3.85 -21.61 -1.82
N PHE A 104 4.36 -20.53 -2.43
CA PHE A 104 3.60 -19.29 -2.53
C PHE A 104 2.26 -19.45 -3.24
N VAL A 105 2.24 -20.20 -4.35
CA VAL A 105 1.01 -20.37 -5.14
C VAL A 105 -0.01 -21.25 -4.42
N GLU A 106 0.43 -22.28 -3.74
CA GLU A 106 -0.46 -23.25 -3.09
C GLU A 106 -1.02 -22.74 -1.76
N GLU A 107 -0.18 -22.08 -0.96
CA GLU A 107 -0.54 -21.70 0.42
C GLU A 107 -1.08 -20.26 0.52
N PHE A 108 -0.50 -19.31 -0.23
CA PHE A 108 -0.86 -17.90 -0.12
C PHE A 108 -1.79 -17.42 -1.25
N ASN A 109 -1.87 -18.17 -2.34
CA ASN A 109 -2.71 -17.83 -3.46
C ASN A 109 -3.30 -19.09 -4.12
N PRO A 110 -4.03 -19.91 -3.36
CA PRO A 110 -4.55 -21.18 -3.85
C PRO A 110 -5.47 -20.95 -5.05
N ILE A 111 -5.28 -21.73 -6.08
CA ILE A 111 -6.16 -21.79 -7.24
C ILE A 111 -7.37 -22.62 -6.83
N SER A 112 -8.41 -21.97 -6.31
CA SER A 112 -9.67 -22.66 -6.07
C SER A 112 -10.54 -22.62 -7.34
N ARG A 113 -11.17 -23.71 -7.66
CA ARG A 113 -11.86 -23.91 -8.96
C ARG A 113 -13.05 -22.99 -9.19
N ASP A 114 -13.64 -22.37 -8.16
CA ASP A 114 -14.88 -21.60 -8.27
C ASP A 114 -14.96 -20.32 -7.42
N VAL A 115 -13.89 -19.92 -6.73
CA VAL A 115 -13.91 -18.72 -5.86
C VAL A 115 -12.68 -17.88 -6.13
N GLU A 116 -12.86 -16.55 -6.23
CA GLU A 116 -11.74 -15.62 -6.24
C GLU A 116 -10.96 -15.74 -4.92
N ALA A 117 -9.76 -16.32 -5.00
CA ALA A 117 -8.93 -16.60 -3.84
C ALA A 117 -8.24 -15.35 -3.29
N THR A 118 -8.23 -14.22 -4.02
CA THR A 118 -7.44 -13.05 -3.67
C THR A 118 -8.25 -11.77 -3.61
N GLY A 119 -8.81 -11.48 -2.45
CA GLY A 119 -9.26 -10.13 -2.10
C GLY A 119 -8.13 -9.19 -1.66
N VAL A 120 -6.85 -9.61 -1.77
CA VAL A 120 -5.69 -8.87 -1.26
C VAL A 120 -4.66 -8.66 -2.36
N ALA A 121 -4.18 -7.41 -2.50
CA ALA A 121 -3.02 -7.12 -3.34
C ALA A 121 -1.74 -7.55 -2.63
N THR A 122 -1.04 -8.54 -3.18
CA THR A 122 0.24 -9.03 -2.63
C THR A 122 1.39 -8.19 -3.17
N ARG A 123 2.22 -7.65 -2.27
CA ARG A 123 3.41 -6.90 -2.62
C ARG A 123 4.65 -7.68 -2.19
N PHE A 124 5.59 -7.85 -3.12
CA PHE A 124 6.93 -8.37 -2.84
C PHE A 124 7.90 -7.20 -2.74
N THR A 125 8.76 -7.22 -1.73
CA THR A 125 9.76 -6.18 -1.50
C THR A 125 11.08 -6.78 -1.05
N ALA A 126 12.18 -6.19 -1.51
CA ALA A 126 13.51 -6.49 -1.00
C ALA A 126 13.85 -5.64 0.24
N SER A 127 13.06 -4.61 0.53
CA SER A 127 13.19 -3.80 1.74
C SER A 127 12.47 -4.50 2.88
N TYR A 128 13.25 -5.11 3.76
CA TYR A 128 12.77 -5.93 4.84
C TYR A 128 12.54 -5.08 6.10
N GLN A 129 11.32 -5.09 6.59
CA GLN A 129 10.98 -4.59 7.93
C GLN A 129 10.13 -5.66 8.61
N ILE A 130 10.77 -6.61 9.30
CA ILE A 130 10.03 -7.43 10.26
C ILE A 130 9.90 -6.63 11.55
N ILE A 131 8.67 -6.36 11.94
CA ILE A 131 8.33 -5.70 13.20
C ILE A 131 8.30 -6.74 14.32
N ASP A 132 7.91 -7.98 14.00
CA ASP A 132 7.82 -9.08 14.94
C ASP A 132 8.05 -10.42 14.20
N ASP A 133 9.02 -11.19 14.65
CA ASP A 133 9.37 -12.50 14.06
C ASP A 133 8.23 -13.54 14.20
N SER A 134 7.29 -13.31 15.12
CA SER A 134 6.11 -14.16 15.27
C SER A 134 5.06 -13.93 14.19
N PHE A 135 5.12 -12.78 13.49
CA PHE A 135 4.20 -12.36 12.44
C PHE A 135 4.96 -11.96 11.18
N PRO A 136 5.47 -12.94 10.40
CA PRO A 136 6.36 -12.68 9.26
C PRO A 136 5.67 -12.05 8.05
N VAL A 137 4.34 -11.95 8.05
CA VAL A 137 3.57 -11.34 6.96
C VAL A 137 2.98 -10.02 7.43
N LEU A 138 3.40 -8.93 6.77
CA LEU A 138 2.84 -7.61 7.01
C LEU A 138 1.59 -7.40 6.15
N VAL A 139 0.45 -7.16 6.79
CA VAL A 139 -0.81 -6.84 6.11
C VAL A 139 -1.15 -5.37 6.35
N LYS A 140 -1.28 -4.59 5.28
CA LYS A 140 -1.84 -3.23 5.36
C LYS A 140 -3.35 -3.32 5.24
N VAL A 141 -4.05 -3.07 6.34
CA VAL A 141 -5.50 -2.94 6.34
C VAL A 141 -5.88 -1.55 5.85
N LEU A 142 -6.76 -1.48 4.86
CA LEU A 142 -7.32 -0.20 4.39
C LEU A 142 -8.24 0.37 5.46
N SER A 143 -8.08 1.64 5.79
CA SER A 143 -9.03 2.35 6.64
C SER A 143 -10.29 2.69 5.85
N ILE A 144 -11.39 2.99 6.56
CA ILE A 144 -12.64 3.46 5.92
C ILE A 144 -12.36 4.69 5.04
N ALA A 145 -11.44 5.56 5.45
CA ALA A 145 -11.03 6.73 4.67
C ALA A 145 -10.25 6.40 3.39
N ASP A 146 -9.70 5.20 3.27
CA ASP A 146 -9.02 4.73 2.07
C ASP A 146 -10.00 4.06 1.08
N MET A 147 -11.19 3.66 1.56
CA MET A 147 -12.21 2.93 0.79
C MET A 147 -13.29 3.83 0.19
N VAL A 148 -13.42 5.09 0.66
CA VAL A 148 -14.47 6.05 0.23
C VAL A 148 -13.93 7.05 -0.77
#